data_ad1f2161ba0c1b2a15be6fa3a5ce85a1
#
_entry.id   ad1f2161ba0c1b2a15be6fa3a5ce85a1
#
_cell.length_a   1.000
_cell.length_b   1.000
_cell.length_c   1.000
_cell.angle_alpha   90.00
_cell.angle_beta   90.00
_cell.angle_gamma   90.00
#
_symmetry.space_group_name_H-M   'P 1'
#
loop_
_entity.id
_entity.type
_entity.pdbx_description
1 polymer ?
#
loop_
_entity_poly.entity_id
_entity_poly.type
_entity_poly.pdbx_seq_one_letter_code
_entity_poly.pdbx_strand_id
1 'polypeptide(L)'
;MKKQMLVVGALAMALSMPLVACGNASSGTSSNSGTTTATEQKSDTKTSDFDANGFYVGQWRGSVEMTGQTVYGTAGGFEQMLDVNISDDGTCEVVPLEAHADLLNDKGTWEGTADKLTLHLEKAGDIELTVSGKANLEGDAHAFDIADFDTIQFDFYG
;
A
#
# COMPACT_ATOMS: atom_id res chain seq x y z
N MET A 1 -5.00 3.18 43.55
CA MET A 1 -5.03 1.72 43.79
C MET A 1 -4.48 1.04 42.55
N LYS A 2 -3.36 0.32 42.72
CA LYS A 2 -2.64 -0.37 41.65
C LYS A 2 -3.39 -1.64 41.24
N LYS A 3 -3.51 -1.90 39.94
CA LYS A 3 -3.61 -3.28 39.43
C LYS A 3 -2.74 -3.40 38.18
N GLN A 4 -1.58 -3.99 38.38
CA GLN A 4 -0.77 -4.56 37.30
C GLN A 4 -1.42 -5.88 36.89
N MET A 5 -1.50 -6.15 35.60
CA MET A 5 -1.71 -7.48 35.08
C MET A 5 -0.63 -7.76 34.02
N LEU A 6 0.26 -8.62 34.44
CA LEU A 6 1.35 -9.19 33.65
C LEU A 6 0.80 -10.45 32.97
N VAL A 7 0.84 -10.52 31.64
CA VAL A 7 0.63 -11.79 30.94
C VAL A 7 1.81 -12.03 30.02
N VAL A 8 2.65 -12.97 30.45
CA VAL A 8 3.73 -13.59 29.67
C VAL A 8 3.11 -14.75 28.92
N GLY A 9 3.30 -14.78 27.60
CA GLY A 9 2.94 -15.91 26.77
C GLY A 9 3.93 -16.07 25.61
N ALA A 10 4.98 -16.85 25.86
CA ALA A 10 5.89 -17.34 24.83
C ALA A 10 5.27 -18.55 24.15
N LEU A 11 5.15 -18.54 22.83
CA LEU A 11 4.90 -19.74 22.05
C LEU A 11 5.82 -19.76 20.83
N ALA A 12 6.89 -20.55 20.94
CA ALA A 12 7.76 -20.93 19.83
C ALA A 12 7.13 -22.07 19.07
N MET A 13 6.92 -21.94 17.76
CA MET A 13 6.65 -23.09 16.87
C MET A 13 7.65 -23.08 15.72
N ALA A 14 8.57 -24.03 15.79
CA ALA A 14 9.43 -24.46 14.71
C ALA A 14 8.64 -25.38 13.79
N LEU A 15 8.59 -25.10 12.50
CA LEU A 15 8.08 -26.01 11.48
C LEU A 15 9.17 -26.31 10.46
N SER A 16 9.60 -27.55 10.49
CA SER A 16 10.57 -28.21 9.62
C SER A 16 10.01 -28.44 8.23
N MET A 17 10.82 -28.13 7.19
CA MET A 17 10.54 -28.46 5.78
C MET A 17 10.98 -29.88 5.44
N PRO A 18 10.25 -30.64 4.64
CA PRO A 18 10.78 -31.81 3.96
C PRO A 18 11.28 -31.43 2.54
N LEU A 19 12.54 -31.76 2.27
CA LEU A 19 13.11 -31.88 0.94
C LEU A 19 12.50 -33.13 0.26
N VAL A 20 11.90 -32.95 -0.88
CA VAL A 20 11.62 -34.07 -1.81
C VAL A 20 12.55 -33.96 -2.99
N ALA A 21 13.55 -34.82 -3.02
CA ALA A 21 14.35 -35.12 -4.17
C ALA A 21 13.68 -36.25 -4.96
N CYS A 22 13.33 -36.03 -6.22
CA CYS A 22 13.04 -37.08 -7.17
C CYS A 22 14.02 -36.98 -8.33
N GLY A 23 14.99 -37.92 -8.33
CA GLY A 23 15.81 -38.20 -9.48
C GLY A 23 15.06 -39.12 -10.47
N ASN A 24 15.22 -38.88 -11.75
CA ASN A 24 15.05 -39.90 -12.76
C ASN A 24 16.14 -39.76 -13.81
N ALA A 25 16.93 -40.82 -13.87
CA ALA A 25 17.97 -40.98 -14.89
C ALA A 25 17.35 -41.70 -16.09
N SER A 26 17.61 -41.17 -17.28
CA SER A 26 17.61 -42.02 -18.49
C SER A 26 18.58 -41.44 -19.52
N SER A 27 19.46 -42.27 -19.96
CA SER A 27 20.59 -42.11 -20.86
C SER A 27 20.18 -41.83 -22.30
N GLY A 28 20.94 -40.96 -22.96
CA GLY A 28 20.92 -40.80 -24.43
C GLY A 28 22.00 -39.87 -24.90
N THR A 29 23.06 -40.45 -25.43
CA THR A 29 24.26 -39.84 -26.02
C THR A 29 23.93 -39.06 -27.29
N SER A 30 24.30 -37.80 -27.40
CA SER A 30 25.01 -37.26 -28.61
C SER A 30 25.48 -35.81 -28.35
N SER A 31 26.74 -35.63 -28.71
CA SER A 31 27.55 -34.41 -28.68
C SER A 31 26.99 -33.31 -29.59
N ASN A 32 26.94 -32.07 -29.12
CA ASN A 32 27.42 -30.91 -29.87
C ASN A 32 27.64 -29.69 -28.96
N SER A 33 28.77 -29.03 -29.18
CA SER A 33 29.18 -27.79 -28.53
C SER A 33 28.20 -26.64 -28.81
N GLY A 34 27.77 -25.96 -27.75
CA GLY A 34 27.01 -24.73 -27.85
C GLY A 34 26.95 -24.03 -26.49
N THR A 35 27.60 -22.90 -26.43
CA THR A 35 27.61 -21.93 -25.32
C THR A 35 26.26 -21.78 -24.64
N THR A 36 26.15 -22.19 -23.38
CA THR A 36 24.97 -22.01 -22.58
C THR A 36 24.96 -20.61 -21.93
N THR A 37 24.33 -19.68 -22.59
CA THR A 37 23.79 -18.48 -21.90
C THR A 37 22.65 -18.96 -21.01
N ALA A 38 22.82 -18.80 -19.72
CA ALA A 38 21.71 -19.00 -18.74
C ALA A 38 20.62 -18.01 -19.07
N THR A 39 19.55 -18.49 -19.69
CA THR A 39 18.32 -17.73 -19.83
C THR A 39 17.61 -17.80 -18.48
N GLU A 40 17.68 -16.73 -17.71
CA GLU A 40 16.75 -16.48 -16.62
C GLU A 40 15.35 -16.53 -17.22
N GLN A 41 14.58 -17.49 -16.79
CA GLN A 41 13.14 -17.61 -17.11
C GLN A 41 12.44 -16.47 -16.38
N LYS A 42 12.43 -15.30 -17.02
CA LYS A 42 11.60 -14.18 -16.62
C LYS A 42 10.16 -14.66 -16.70
N SER A 43 9.54 -14.78 -15.55
CA SER A 43 8.10 -14.98 -15.43
C SER A 43 7.44 -13.81 -16.15
N ASP A 44 6.89 -14.06 -17.33
CA ASP A 44 6.04 -13.10 -18.06
C ASP A 44 4.73 -12.95 -17.29
N THR A 45 4.77 -12.23 -16.17
CA THR A 45 3.60 -11.54 -15.68
C THR A 45 3.30 -10.49 -16.72
N LYS A 46 2.20 -10.66 -17.45
CA LYS A 46 1.66 -9.69 -18.40
C LYS A 46 1.51 -8.36 -17.64
N THR A 47 2.53 -7.53 -17.70
CA THR A 47 2.51 -6.17 -17.19
C THR A 47 1.44 -5.48 -18.02
N SER A 48 0.33 -5.11 -17.40
CA SER A 48 -0.62 -4.20 -18.02
C SER A 48 0.17 -2.94 -18.36
N ASP A 49 -0.06 -2.34 -19.54
CA ASP A 49 0.52 -1.06 -19.95
C ASP A 49 -0.03 0.11 -19.10
N PHE A 50 -0.22 -0.11 -17.79
CA PHE A 50 -0.72 0.90 -16.86
C PHE A 50 0.42 1.84 -16.50
N ASP A 51 0.24 3.11 -16.82
CA ASP A 51 1.15 4.19 -16.43
C ASP A 51 0.83 4.66 -15.01
N ALA A 52 1.50 4.06 -14.04
CA ALA A 52 1.31 4.38 -12.63
C ALA A 52 1.73 5.84 -12.32
N ASN A 53 2.81 6.33 -12.93
CA ASN A 53 3.23 7.72 -12.73
C ASN A 53 2.19 8.69 -13.28
N GLY A 54 1.72 8.46 -14.50
CA GLY A 54 0.70 9.31 -15.10
C GLY A 54 -0.64 9.31 -14.38
N PHE A 55 -0.89 8.27 -13.55
CA PHE A 55 -2.14 8.17 -12.80
C PHE A 55 -2.02 8.68 -11.36
N TYR A 56 -0.93 8.35 -10.63
CA TYR A 56 -0.83 8.61 -9.20
C TYR A 56 -0.01 9.84 -8.82
N VAL A 57 0.95 10.27 -9.64
CA VAL A 57 1.82 11.41 -9.31
C VAL A 57 1.01 12.70 -9.20
N GLY A 58 1.14 13.38 -8.04
CA GLY A 58 0.44 14.60 -7.71
C GLY A 58 -0.05 14.61 -6.27
N GLN A 59 -0.94 15.54 -5.96
CA GLN A 59 -1.53 15.71 -4.64
C GLN A 59 -2.93 15.10 -4.59
N TRP A 60 -3.15 14.26 -3.59
CA TRP A 60 -4.43 13.63 -3.29
C TRP A 60 -4.97 14.14 -1.97
N ARG A 61 -6.15 14.75 -1.98
CA ARG A 61 -6.84 15.26 -0.79
C ARG A 61 -7.74 14.20 -0.20
N GLY A 62 -7.43 13.76 1.01
CA GLY A 62 -8.22 12.82 1.79
C GLY A 62 -9.35 13.51 2.54
N SER A 63 -10.56 12.94 2.45
CA SER A 63 -11.75 13.41 3.15
C SER A 63 -12.61 12.26 3.68
N VAL A 64 -13.34 12.54 4.76
CA VAL A 64 -14.31 11.61 5.34
C VAL A 64 -15.74 12.12 5.18
N GLU A 65 -16.70 11.22 5.00
CA GLU A 65 -18.10 11.58 4.86
C GLU A 65 -18.73 11.83 6.23
N MET A 66 -19.21 13.05 6.46
CA MET A 66 -19.87 13.48 7.69
C MET A 66 -21.38 13.23 7.64
N THR A 67 -21.79 12.00 7.90
CA THR A 67 -23.19 11.61 7.85
C THR A 67 -23.99 12.31 8.97
N GLY A 68 -24.95 13.15 8.59
CA GLY A 68 -25.88 13.79 9.52
C GLY A 68 -25.34 15.01 10.28
N GLN A 69 -24.15 15.49 9.94
CA GLN A 69 -23.54 16.70 10.50
C GLN A 69 -23.49 17.82 9.46
N THR A 70 -23.68 19.07 9.91
CA THR A 70 -23.42 20.24 9.07
C THR A 70 -21.95 20.61 9.23
N VAL A 71 -21.13 20.28 8.24
CA VAL A 71 -19.71 20.60 8.25
C VAL A 71 -19.51 21.99 7.66
N TYR A 72 -18.89 22.87 8.43
CA TYR A 72 -18.56 24.22 7.97
C TYR A 72 -17.40 24.16 7.00
N GLY A 73 -17.63 24.61 5.76
CA GLY A 73 -16.59 24.81 4.73
C GLY A 73 -16.37 23.66 3.77
N THR A 74 -17.02 22.53 3.93
CA THR A 74 -16.97 21.39 3.00
C THR A 74 -18.22 21.31 2.13
N ALA A 75 -18.03 21.22 0.83
CA ALA A 75 -19.12 20.97 -0.10
C ALA A 75 -19.53 19.49 0.01
N GLY A 76 -20.81 19.22 0.19
CA GLY A 76 -21.33 17.87 0.11
C GLY A 76 -21.27 17.02 1.38
N GLY A 77 -20.94 17.59 2.54
CA GLY A 77 -20.90 16.85 3.81
C GLY A 77 -19.61 16.03 4.01
N PHE A 78 -18.54 16.38 3.32
CA PHE A 78 -17.20 15.83 3.52
C PHE A 78 -16.33 16.78 4.33
N GLU A 79 -15.53 16.24 5.25
CA GLU A 79 -14.48 16.94 5.96
C GLU A 79 -13.12 16.55 5.41
N GLN A 80 -12.31 17.55 5.04
CA GLN A 80 -10.95 17.34 4.54
C GLN A 80 -10.00 17.13 5.71
N MET A 81 -9.23 16.04 5.67
CA MET A 81 -8.42 15.58 6.78
C MET A 81 -6.91 15.78 6.54
N LEU A 82 -6.41 15.34 5.39
CA LEU A 82 -4.98 15.29 5.08
C LEU A 82 -4.74 15.28 3.56
N ASP A 83 -3.47 15.46 3.18
CA ASP A 83 -2.98 15.30 1.82
C ASP A 83 -2.02 14.12 1.73
N VAL A 84 -2.07 13.40 0.62
CA VAL A 84 -1.04 12.43 0.19
C VAL A 84 -0.37 13.00 -1.06
N ASN A 85 0.90 13.33 -0.95
CA ASN A 85 1.71 13.84 -2.05
C ASN A 85 2.52 12.68 -2.64
N ILE A 86 2.34 12.41 -3.91
CA ILE A 86 3.02 11.33 -4.66
C ILE A 86 3.96 11.96 -5.66
N SER A 87 5.24 11.61 -5.59
CA SER A 87 6.30 12.14 -6.44
C SER A 87 6.72 11.14 -7.52
N ASP A 88 7.19 11.63 -8.64
CA ASP A 88 7.67 10.84 -9.80
C ASP A 88 8.99 10.12 -9.54
N ASP A 89 9.71 10.51 -8.49
CA ASP A 89 10.92 9.84 -8.01
C ASP A 89 10.65 8.60 -7.15
N GLY A 90 9.37 8.21 -6.97
CA GLY A 90 8.95 7.06 -6.16
C GLY A 90 8.78 7.37 -4.68
N THR A 91 8.89 8.63 -4.26
CA THR A 91 8.64 9.03 -2.86
C THR A 91 7.20 9.47 -2.64
N CYS A 92 6.74 9.37 -1.39
CA CYS A 92 5.44 9.89 -0.98
C CYS A 92 5.51 10.53 0.40
N GLU A 93 4.54 11.40 0.68
CA GLU A 93 4.40 12.08 1.97
C GLU A 93 2.91 12.19 2.33
N VAL A 94 2.59 11.88 3.59
CA VAL A 94 1.26 12.07 4.18
C VAL A 94 1.34 13.29 5.09
N VAL A 95 0.54 14.32 4.80
CA VAL A 95 0.56 15.61 5.50
C VAL A 95 -0.84 15.95 6.00
N PRO A 96 -1.08 15.94 7.32
CA PRO A 96 -2.37 16.36 7.87
C PRO A 96 -2.63 17.85 7.61
N LEU A 97 -3.88 18.21 7.43
CA LEU A 97 -4.27 19.61 7.35
C LEU A 97 -4.12 20.28 8.73
N GLU A 98 -4.00 21.59 8.75
CA GLU A 98 -3.76 22.38 9.98
C GLU A 98 -4.82 22.09 11.07
N ALA A 99 -6.09 21.91 10.67
CA ALA A 99 -7.18 21.59 11.59
C ALA A 99 -7.09 20.17 12.20
N HIS A 100 -6.27 19.30 11.63
CA HIS A 100 -6.12 17.88 11.97
C HIS A 100 -4.65 17.50 12.18
N ALA A 101 -3.85 18.39 12.76
CA ALA A 101 -2.39 18.25 12.92
C ALA A 101 -1.96 17.06 13.80
N ASP A 102 -2.89 16.41 14.48
CA ASP A 102 -2.71 15.22 15.31
C ASP A 102 -2.82 13.89 14.53
N LEU A 103 -3.24 13.96 13.26
CA LEU A 103 -3.31 12.78 12.39
C LEU A 103 -1.91 12.36 11.90
N LEU A 104 -1.87 11.24 11.17
CA LEU A 104 -0.64 10.69 10.61
C LEU A 104 0.12 11.74 9.78
N ASN A 105 1.37 11.98 10.18
CA ASN A 105 2.35 12.76 9.43
C ASN A 105 3.58 11.87 9.21
N ASP A 106 3.76 11.41 7.98
CA ASP A 106 4.77 10.42 7.64
C ASP A 106 5.21 10.55 6.18
N LYS A 107 6.30 9.90 5.83
CA LYS A 107 6.84 9.86 4.48
C LYS A 107 7.36 8.47 4.17
N GLY A 108 7.60 8.21 2.89
CA GLY A 108 8.08 6.91 2.46
C GLY A 108 8.20 6.81 0.95
N THR A 109 7.95 5.63 0.44
CA THR A 109 7.91 5.33 -0.99
C THR A 109 6.55 4.79 -1.38
N TRP A 110 6.29 4.71 -2.67
CA TRP A 110 5.02 4.21 -3.17
C TRP A 110 5.20 3.28 -4.36
N GLU A 111 4.22 2.42 -4.55
CA GLU A 111 4.02 1.63 -5.77
C GLU A 111 2.55 1.59 -6.14
N GLY A 112 2.24 1.49 -7.44
CA GLY A 112 0.87 1.52 -7.93
C GLY A 112 0.61 0.53 -9.06
N THR A 113 -0.59 -0.04 -9.04
CA THR A 113 -1.18 -0.84 -10.11
C THR A 113 -2.43 -0.15 -10.63
N ALA A 114 -3.10 -0.73 -11.63
CA ALA A 114 -4.37 -0.16 -12.13
C ALA A 114 -5.50 -0.11 -11.09
N ASP A 115 -5.40 -0.92 -10.04
CA ASP A 115 -6.48 -1.10 -9.06
C ASP A 115 -6.10 -0.61 -7.66
N LYS A 116 -4.80 -0.38 -7.41
CA LYS A 116 -4.30 -0.14 -6.05
C LYS A 116 -3.05 0.71 -6.03
N LEU A 117 -2.99 1.64 -5.06
CA LEU A 117 -1.81 2.35 -4.63
C LEU A 117 -1.37 1.80 -3.26
N THR A 118 -0.10 1.48 -3.10
CA THR A 118 0.50 1.11 -1.81
C THR A 118 1.51 2.18 -1.40
N LEU A 119 1.35 2.71 -0.19
CA LEU A 119 2.29 3.61 0.45
C LEU A 119 3.13 2.79 1.44
N HIS A 120 4.45 2.83 1.32
CA HIS A 120 5.42 2.21 2.23
C HIS A 120 5.99 3.27 3.15
N LEU A 121 5.32 3.55 4.26
CA LEU A 121 5.63 4.64 5.15
C LEU A 121 6.67 4.26 6.22
N GLU A 122 7.49 5.23 6.64
CA GLU A 122 8.60 4.96 7.58
C GLU A 122 8.13 4.57 8.98
N LYS A 123 7.00 5.09 9.46
CA LYS A 123 6.47 4.87 10.82
C LYS A 123 5.22 3.98 10.80
N ALA A 124 4.27 4.29 9.91
CA ALA A 124 3.00 3.58 9.86
C ALA A 124 3.09 2.21 9.15
N GLY A 125 4.15 1.97 8.33
CA GLY A 125 4.27 0.77 7.51
C GLY A 125 3.46 0.89 6.21
N ASP A 126 2.95 -0.24 5.73
CA ASP A 126 2.25 -0.28 4.45
C ASP A 126 0.78 0.13 4.61
N ILE A 127 0.36 1.10 3.80
CA ILE A 127 -1.05 1.52 3.67
C ILE A 127 -1.49 1.26 2.24
N GLU A 128 -2.58 0.53 2.07
CA GLU A 128 -3.17 0.24 0.77
C GLU A 128 -4.39 1.12 0.50
N LEU A 129 -4.40 1.77 -0.67
CA LEU A 129 -5.54 2.53 -1.19
C LEU A 129 -6.05 1.85 -2.45
N THR A 130 -7.34 1.60 -2.53
CA THR A 130 -8.01 0.98 -3.68
C THR A 130 -8.51 2.07 -4.62
N VAL A 131 -8.34 1.86 -5.92
CA VAL A 131 -8.90 2.77 -6.94
C VAL A 131 -10.41 2.63 -6.95
N SER A 132 -11.09 3.74 -6.67
CA SER A 132 -12.53 3.87 -6.61
C SER A 132 -12.99 4.81 -7.74
N GLY A 133 -13.73 4.29 -8.71
CA GLY A 133 -14.18 5.10 -9.85
C GLY A 133 -13.06 5.44 -10.85
N LYS A 134 -13.06 6.67 -11.38
CA LYS A 134 -12.14 7.08 -12.46
C LYS A 134 -10.86 7.75 -11.96
N ALA A 135 -10.91 8.43 -10.84
CA ALA A 135 -9.81 9.22 -10.30
C ALA A 135 -9.98 9.45 -8.79
N ASN A 136 -10.47 8.45 -8.08
CA ASN A 136 -10.65 8.47 -6.63
C ASN A 136 -9.91 7.27 -6.05
N LEU A 137 -9.38 7.44 -4.82
CA LEU A 137 -8.83 6.35 -4.03
C LEU A 137 -9.64 6.22 -2.75
N GLU A 138 -9.67 5.02 -2.19
CA GLU A 138 -10.36 4.72 -0.95
C GLU A 138 -9.47 3.85 -0.06
N GLY A 139 -9.46 4.13 1.24
CA GLY A 139 -8.68 3.38 2.21
C GLY A 139 -9.30 3.32 3.58
N ASP A 140 -8.67 2.57 4.48
CA ASP A 140 -9.02 2.50 5.89
C ASP A 140 -8.62 3.82 6.58
N ALA A 141 -9.59 4.54 7.16
CA ALA A 141 -9.35 5.79 7.85
C ALA A 141 -8.47 5.61 9.10
N HIS A 142 -8.55 4.46 9.77
CA HIS A 142 -7.76 4.16 10.96
C HIS A 142 -6.26 4.06 10.65
N ALA A 143 -5.88 3.71 9.41
CA ALA A 143 -4.48 3.69 8.98
C ALA A 143 -3.84 5.09 8.96
N PHE A 144 -4.66 6.14 8.97
CA PHE A 144 -4.24 7.55 9.02
C PHE A 144 -4.48 8.21 10.40
N ASP A 145 -4.65 7.42 11.45
CA ASP A 145 -4.98 7.86 12.82
C ASP A 145 -6.36 8.54 12.95
N ILE A 146 -7.29 8.30 12.02
CA ILE A 146 -8.66 8.82 12.04
C ILE A 146 -9.56 7.82 12.76
N ALA A 147 -9.83 8.05 14.04
CA ALA A 147 -10.49 7.06 14.91
C ALA A 147 -12.01 6.95 14.72
N ASP A 148 -12.66 8.01 14.28
CA ASP A 148 -14.14 8.11 14.28
C ASP A 148 -14.77 7.65 12.95
N PHE A 149 -13.95 7.24 11.96
CA PHE A 149 -14.38 6.86 10.62
C PHE A 149 -13.73 5.57 10.17
N ASP A 150 -14.48 4.74 9.43
CA ASP A 150 -13.96 3.49 8.88
C ASP A 150 -13.24 3.71 7.53
N THR A 151 -13.69 4.70 6.75
CA THR A 151 -13.23 4.92 5.37
C THR A 151 -12.82 6.37 5.14
N ILE A 152 -11.70 6.55 4.45
CA ILE A 152 -11.26 7.83 3.89
C ILE A 152 -11.23 7.75 2.36
N GLN A 153 -11.73 8.78 1.70
CA GLN A 153 -11.73 8.92 0.25
C GLN A 153 -10.72 9.99 -0.17
N PHE A 154 -10.03 9.75 -1.27
CA PHE A 154 -9.07 10.69 -1.82
C PHE A 154 -9.48 11.10 -3.22
N ASP A 155 -9.51 12.41 -3.44
CA ASP A 155 -9.69 13.04 -4.73
C ASP A 155 -8.39 13.65 -5.21
N PHE A 156 -8.11 13.56 -6.50
CA PHE A 156 -6.95 14.23 -7.09
C PHE A 156 -7.11 15.74 -6.98
N TYR A 157 -6.11 16.41 -6.41
CA TYR A 157 -6.20 17.83 -6.08
C TYR A 157 -5.24 18.71 -6.91
N GLY A 158 -4.17 18.13 -7.46
CA GLY A 158 -3.19 18.88 -8.28
C GLY A 158 -1.87 18.18 -8.55
#